data_5d02aea5ad22377d79c925a2bd04bdde
#
_entry.id   5d02aea5ad22377d79c925a2bd04bdde
#
_cell.length_a   1.000
_cell.length_b   1.000
_cell.length_c   1.000
_cell.angle_alpha   90.00
_cell.angle_beta   90.00
_cell.angle_gamma   90.00
#
_symmetry.space_group_name_H-M   'P 1'
#
loop_
_entity.id
_entity.type
_entity.pdbx_description
1 polymer ?
#
loop_
_entity_poly.entity_id
_entity_poly.type
_entity_poly.pdbx_seq_one_letter_code
_entity_poly.pdbx_strand_id
1 'polypeptide(L)'
;MKRLNPTRTSLIASLACMTFLAAAELLQASCSHASDAENLRIVEGSKVTVQYVASVPGSTDINYANVSEFVQGQHEIFPAVEQELVGMSPGEEKKIELSPGEGFGAHDDTKKLAVPKSLLPSGAKAGDILQNDAGDLATVEGVGDSMAVIDYNHPLAGKPLVVQLKILKVENP
;
A
#
# COMPACT_ATOMS: atom_id res chain seq x y z
N MET A 1 39.92 35.97 25.62
CA MET A 1 41.29 36.29 26.14
C MET A 1 42.10 35.01 26.27
N LYS A 2 43.30 35.08 25.71
CA LYS A 2 44.47 34.15 25.70
C LYS A 2 44.30 32.99 24.71
N ARG A 3 44.83 33.06 23.49
CA ARG A 3 46.19 33.16 22.94
C ARG A 3 47.01 31.88 23.21
N LEU A 4 47.24 31.13 22.09
CA LEU A 4 48.54 30.93 21.40
C LEU A 4 49.46 29.98 22.19
N ASN A 5 50.17 29.08 21.63
CA ASN A 5 51.11 29.19 20.49
C ASN A 5 51.60 27.79 20.06
N PRO A 6 52.25 27.73 18.89
CA PRO A 6 52.66 26.51 18.23
C PRO A 6 54.16 26.22 18.46
N THR A 7 54.69 25.29 17.69
CA THR A 7 56.10 24.87 17.44
C THR A 7 56.46 23.54 18.09
N ARG A 8 57.06 22.59 17.46
CA ARG A 8 58.21 22.60 16.54
C ARG A 8 58.33 21.26 15.81
N THR A 9 58.58 21.41 14.55
CA THR A 9 59.47 20.66 13.70
C THR A 9 60.49 19.72 14.36
N SER A 10 60.62 18.50 13.86
CA SER A 10 61.93 17.95 13.53
C SER A 10 61.84 16.78 12.57
N LEU A 11 62.54 16.92 11.48
CA LEU A 11 62.97 15.89 10.54
C LEU A 11 63.80 14.82 11.25
N ILE A 12 63.66 13.57 10.87
CA ILE A 12 64.80 12.73 10.50
C ILE A 12 64.33 11.73 9.45
N ALA A 13 65.01 11.81 8.31
CA ALA A 13 64.96 10.85 7.23
C ALA A 13 65.79 9.62 7.56
N SER A 14 65.43 8.49 7.04
CA SER A 14 66.36 7.59 6.36
C SER A 14 66.03 6.10 6.49
N LEU A 15 65.83 5.47 5.41
CA LEU A 15 66.34 4.20 4.95
C LEU A 15 65.93 2.89 5.72
N ALA A 16 65.07 2.16 5.14
CA ALA A 16 65.33 0.74 4.88
C ALA A 16 64.22 0.16 3.97
N CYS A 17 64.72 -0.20 2.82
CA CYS A 17 64.06 -0.98 1.77
C CYS A 17 63.88 -2.45 2.21
N MET A 18 62.94 -3.11 1.56
CA MET A 18 62.71 -4.55 1.55
C MET A 18 61.97 -5.18 2.75
N THR A 19 60.75 -5.50 2.51
CA THR A 19 60.06 -6.79 2.45
C THR A 19 58.56 -6.57 2.54
N PHE A 20 57.92 -6.38 1.41
CA PHE A 20 56.49 -6.41 1.31
C PHE A 20 56.08 -7.34 0.17
N LEU A 21 56.08 -8.60 0.50
CA LEU A 21 55.39 -9.62 -0.30
C LEU A 21 54.73 -10.56 0.69
N ALA A 22 53.49 -10.32 1.07
CA ALA A 22 52.51 -11.26 1.60
C ALA A 22 51.52 -10.54 2.53
N ALA A 23 50.53 -9.84 1.99
CA ALA A 23 49.25 -9.55 2.64
C ALA A 23 48.30 -8.83 1.66
N ALA A 24 47.99 -9.49 0.54
CA ALA A 24 46.98 -8.99 -0.40
C ALA A 24 45.96 -10.08 -0.74
N GLU A 25 45.48 -10.79 0.29
CA GLU A 25 44.33 -11.71 0.16
C GLU A 25 43.55 -11.74 1.45
N LEU A 26 42.72 -10.69 1.70
CA LEU A 26 41.65 -10.71 2.69
C LEU A 26 40.76 -9.46 2.55
N LEU A 27 40.33 -9.14 1.33
CA LEU A 27 39.31 -8.11 1.14
C LEU A 27 38.43 -8.42 -0.09
N GLN A 28 37.90 -9.65 -0.16
CA GLN A 28 36.89 -10.04 -1.14
C GLN A 28 35.81 -10.92 -0.52
N ALA A 29 35.24 -10.50 0.57
CA ALA A 29 34.08 -11.17 1.16
C ALA A 29 33.07 -10.16 1.69
N SER A 30 32.57 -9.30 0.82
CA SER A 30 31.45 -8.41 1.20
C SER A 30 30.70 -7.87 -0.02
N CYS A 31 30.45 -8.68 -1.05
CA CYS A 31 29.62 -8.27 -2.19
C CYS A 31 28.66 -9.36 -2.69
N SER A 32 28.22 -10.28 -1.83
CA SER A 32 27.28 -11.31 -2.26
C SER A 32 25.89 -11.21 -1.63
N HIS A 33 25.55 -10.13 -0.94
CA HIS A 33 24.20 -9.91 -0.40
C HIS A 33 23.36 -8.86 -1.14
N ALA A 34 23.90 -8.20 -2.14
CA ALA A 34 23.16 -7.23 -2.95
C ALA A 34 22.50 -7.82 -4.20
N SER A 35 22.88 -9.03 -4.61
CA SER A 35 22.38 -9.65 -5.84
C SER A 35 21.08 -10.43 -5.69
N ASP A 36 20.70 -10.82 -4.47
CA ASP A 36 19.45 -11.57 -4.24
C ASP A 36 18.22 -10.66 -4.15
N ALA A 37 18.40 -9.39 -3.80
CA ALA A 37 17.31 -8.42 -3.75
C ALA A 37 16.92 -7.89 -5.15
N GLU A 38 17.82 -7.91 -6.11
CA GLU A 38 17.57 -7.43 -7.49
C GLU A 38 16.75 -8.41 -8.35
N ASN A 39 16.60 -9.65 -7.92
CA ASN A 39 15.93 -10.69 -8.72
C ASN A 39 14.54 -11.09 -8.20
N LEU A 40 14.07 -10.52 -7.11
CA LEU A 40 12.74 -10.78 -6.57
C LEU A 40 11.71 -9.84 -7.22
N ARG A 41 11.29 -10.18 -8.43
CA ARG A 41 10.19 -9.48 -9.12
C ARG A 41 8.90 -10.27 -8.93
N ILE A 42 7.80 -9.55 -8.83
CA ILE A 42 6.47 -10.16 -8.80
C ILE A 42 6.21 -10.89 -10.13
N VAL A 43 6.00 -12.19 -10.03
CA VAL A 43 5.61 -13.06 -11.14
C VAL A 43 4.36 -13.85 -10.74
N GLU A 44 3.78 -14.57 -11.67
CA GLU A 44 2.65 -15.47 -11.40
C GLU A 44 2.98 -16.45 -10.26
N GLY A 45 2.11 -16.58 -9.28
CA GLY A 45 2.30 -17.43 -8.09
C GLY A 45 3.15 -16.79 -6.98
N SER A 46 3.71 -15.60 -7.17
CA SER A 46 4.44 -14.90 -6.10
C SER A 46 3.52 -14.55 -4.93
N LYS A 47 3.96 -14.84 -3.71
CA LYS A 47 3.33 -14.32 -2.50
C LYS A 47 3.87 -12.92 -2.22
N VAL A 48 2.98 -11.92 -2.22
CA VAL A 48 3.33 -10.51 -2.14
C VAL A 48 2.76 -9.89 -0.88
N THR A 49 3.59 -9.19 -0.13
CA THR A 49 3.16 -8.36 1.00
C THR A 49 3.24 -6.90 0.57
N VAL A 50 2.12 -6.20 0.65
CA VAL A 50 2.01 -4.79 0.26
C VAL A 50 1.48 -3.95 1.42
N GLN A 51 1.99 -2.76 1.55
CA GLN A 51 1.35 -1.68 2.27
C GLN A 51 0.58 -0.82 1.27
N TYR A 52 -0.68 -0.51 1.56
CA TYR A 52 -1.48 0.32 0.67
C TYR A 52 -2.28 1.37 1.41
N VAL A 53 -2.57 2.44 0.71
CA VAL A 53 -3.49 3.49 1.11
C VAL A 53 -4.50 3.67 -0.02
N ALA A 54 -5.76 3.38 0.25
CA ALA A 54 -6.85 3.60 -0.69
C ALA A 54 -7.65 4.85 -0.29
N SER A 55 -7.89 5.72 -1.24
CA SER A 55 -8.63 6.97 -1.05
C SER A 55 -9.59 7.22 -2.21
N VAL A 56 -10.63 8.01 -1.94
CA VAL A 56 -11.56 8.50 -2.97
C VAL A 56 -11.20 9.94 -3.29
N PRO A 57 -10.93 10.31 -4.55
CA PRO A 57 -10.62 11.67 -4.93
C PRO A 57 -11.73 12.65 -4.50
N GLY A 58 -11.33 13.74 -3.84
CA GLY A 58 -12.27 14.76 -3.35
C GLY A 58 -12.98 14.43 -2.03
N SER A 59 -12.71 13.26 -1.42
CA SER A 59 -13.21 12.92 -0.08
C SER A 59 -12.04 12.88 0.91
N THR A 60 -12.19 13.57 2.04
CA THR A 60 -11.20 13.55 3.14
C THR A 60 -11.43 12.41 4.12
N ASP A 61 -12.62 11.83 4.10
CA ASP A 61 -13.09 10.91 5.14
C ASP A 61 -12.85 9.43 4.80
N ILE A 62 -12.43 9.14 3.56
CA ILE A 62 -12.20 7.78 3.10
C ILE A 62 -10.70 7.62 2.81
N ASN A 63 -9.98 7.14 3.81
CA ASN A 63 -8.55 6.87 3.72
C ASN A 63 -8.26 5.58 4.49
N TYR A 64 -8.11 4.48 3.75
CA TYR A 64 -7.80 3.17 4.31
C TYR A 64 -6.33 2.84 4.10
N ALA A 65 -5.57 2.79 5.19
CA ALA A 65 -4.18 2.33 5.19
C ALA A 65 -4.11 0.95 5.85
N ASN A 66 -3.55 -0.02 5.15
CA ASN A 66 -3.37 -1.37 5.69
C ASN A 66 -2.17 -2.07 5.04
N VAL A 67 -1.79 -3.20 5.62
CA VAL A 67 -0.85 -4.16 5.04
C VAL A 67 -1.64 -5.41 4.70
N SER A 68 -1.48 -5.91 3.49
CA SER A 68 -2.14 -7.12 3.00
C SER A 68 -1.13 -8.05 2.35
N GLU A 69 -1.43 -9.35 2.43
CA GLU A 69 -0.73 -10.38 1.68
C GLU A 69 -1.68 -10.97 0.65
N PHE A 70 -1.18 -11.30 -0.52
CA PHE A 70 -1.92 -11.97 -1.57
C PHE A 70 -0.98 -12.80 -2.44
N VAL A 71 -1.54 -13.71 -3.22
CA VAL A 71 -0.81 -14.51 -4.22
C VAL A 71 -1.15 -13.98 -5.61
N GLN A 72 -0.12 -13.57 -6.35
CA GLN A 72 -0.26 -13.06 -7.71
C GLN A 72 -0.92 -14.11 -8.62
N GLY A 73 -2.01 -13.73 -9.31
CA GLY A 73 -2.79 -14.59 -10.19
C GLY A 73 -3.98 -15.30 -9.50
N GLN A 74 -4.16 -15.18 -8.19
CA GLN A 74 -5.29 -15.78 -7.48
C GLN A 74 -6.53 -14.87 -7.39
N HIS A 75 -6.44 -13.63 -7.88
CA HIS A 75 -7.52 -12.64 -7.83
C HIS A 75 -8.04 -12.34 -6.41
N GLU A 76 -7.13 -12.32 -5.44
CA GLU A 76 -7.45 -11.99 -4.04
C GLU A 76 -7.56 -10.47 -3.82
N ILE A 77 -7.08 -9.68 -4.78
CA ILE A 77 -7.19 -8.21 -4.82
C ILE A 77 -7.85 -7.78 -6.14
N PHE A 78 -8.09 -6.48 -6.33
CA PHE A 78 -8.63 -5.98 -7.59
C PHE A 78 -7.75 -6.39 -8.77
N PRO A 79 -8.30 -7.05 -9.81
CA PRO A 79 -7.51 -7.53 -10.96
C PRO A 79 -6.69 -6.43 -11.64
N ALA A 80 -7.22 -5.20 -11.70
CA ALA A 80 -6.48 -4.07 -12.25
C ALA A 80 -5.24 -3.71 -11.40
N VAL A 81 -5.34 -3.80 -10.07
CA VAL A 81 -4.17 -3.61 -9.19
C VAL A 81 -3.19 -4.74 -9.38
N GLU A 82 -3.65 -5.97 -9.42
CA GLU A 82 -2.82 -7.16 -9.59
C GLU A 82 -1.97 -7.09 -10.88
N GLN A 83 -2.58 -6.68 -12.00
CA GLN A 83 -1.88 -6.50 -13.28
C GLN A 83 -0.79 -5.42 -13.21
N GLU A 84 -1.06 -4.33 -12.51
CA GLU A 84 -0.13 -3.20 -12.36
C GLU A 84 1.08 -3.52 -11.46
N LEU A 85 1.02 -4.59 -10.68
CA LEU A 85 2.09 -5.02 -9.78
C LEU A 85 3.07 -5.99 -10.42
N VAL A 86 2.73 -6.60 -11.55
CA VAL A 86 3.61 -7.55 -12.25
C VAL A 86 4.95 -6.91 -12.56
N GLY A 87 6.04 -7.60 -12.21
CA GLY A 87 7.41 -7.16 -12.45
C GLY A 87 7.97 -6.15 -11.44
N MET A 88 7.17 -5.69 -10.48
CA MET A 88 7.65 -4.83 -9.40
C MET A 88 8.50 -5.61 -8.38
N SER A 89 9.39 -4.89 -7.71
CA SER A 89 10.34 -5.42 -6.73
C SER A 89 10.05 -4.88 -5.32
N PRO A 90 10.54 -5.54 -4.25
CA PRO A 90 10.44 -5.01 -2.89
C PRO A 90 11.01 -3.60 -2.78
N GLY A 91 10.30 -2.71 -2.08
CA GLY A 91 10.63 -1.31 -1.89
C GLY A 91 10.06 -0.37 -2.94
N GLU A 92 9.59 -0.87 -4.08
CA GLU A 92 8.95 -0.04 -5.11
C GLU A 92 7.57 0.42 -4.66
N GLU A 93 7.21 1.62 -5.11
CA GLU A 93 5.94 2.28 -4.81
C GLU A 93 5.21 2.60 -6.12
N LYS A 94 3.90 2.48 -6.10
CA LYS A 94 3.05 2.79 -7.26
C LYS A 94 1.74 3.43 -6.82
N LYS A 95 1.30 4.41 -7.60
CA LYS A 95 -0.04 4.99 -7.50
C LYS A 95 -0.87 4.47 -8.66
N ILE A 96 -2.01 3.89 -8.36
CA ILE A 96 -2.95 3.32 -9.33
C ILE A 96 -4.28 4.04 -9.16
N GLU A 97 -4.87 4.46 -10.27
CA GLU A 97 -6.19 5.05 -10.30
C GLU A 97 -7.16 4.03 -10.90
N LEU A 98 -8.18 3.65 -10.14
CA LEU A 98 -9.18 2.69 -10.53
C LEU A 98 -10.47 3.41 -10.90
N SER A 99 -11.01 3.10 -12.05
CA SER A 99 -12.38 3.45 -12.38
C SER A 99 -13.37 2.71 -11.47
N PRO A 100 -14.62 3.18 -11.34
CA PRO A 100 -15.62 2.45 -10.55
C PRO A 100 -15.76 0.98 -10.94
N GLY A 101 -15.68 0.66 -12.23
CA GLY A 101 -15.81 -0.71 -12.73
C GLY A 101 -14.65 -1.63 -12.37
N GLU A 102 -13.45 -1.08 -12.18
CA GLU A 102 -12.24 -1.81 -11.76
C GLU A 102 -12.13 -1.94 -10.24
N GLY A 103 -12.91 -1.15 -9.49
CA GLY A 103 -12.99 -1.17 -8.04
C GLY A 103 -14.25 -1.87 -7.53
N PHE A 104 -15.09 -1.12 -6.80
CA PHE A 104 -16.31 -1.65 -6.17
C PHE A 104 -17.53 -1.73 -7.09
N GLY A 105 -17.35 -1.58 -8.39
CA GLY A 105 -18.39 -1.63 -9.39
C GLY A 105 -19.12 -0.29 -9.59
N ALA A 106 -19.92 -0.24 -10.66
CA ALA A 106 -20.80 0.88 -10.92
C ALA A 106 -21.92 0.92 -9.86
N HIS A 107 -22.40 2.13 -9.58
CA HIS A 107 -23.60 2.30 -8.77
C HIS A 107 -24.83 1.80 -9.54
N ASP A 108 -25.68 1.03 -8.87
CA ASP A 108 -26.91 0.44 -9.46
C ASP A 108 -28.13 1.00 -8.74
N ASP A 109 -28.88 1.87 -9.42
CA ASP A 109 -30.07 2.50 -8.86
C ASP A 109 -31.20 1.50 -8.57
N THR A 110 -31.16 0.30 -9.12
CA THR A 110 -32.14 -0.75 -8.81
C THR A 110 -31.96 -1.36 -7.43
N LYS A 111 -30.82 -1.14 -6.79
CA LYS A 111 -30.54 -1.55 -5.41
C LYS A 111 -31.01 -0.56 -4.36
N LYS A 112 -31.70 0.50 -4.76
CA LYS A 112 -32.34 1.44 -3.83
C LYS A 112 -33.74 0.99 -3.52
N LEU A 113 -34.04 0.88 -2.23
CA LEU A 113 -35.37 0.47 -1.75
C LEU A 113 -35.96 1.49 -0.78
N ALA A 114 -37.23 1.81 -0.97
CA ALA A 114 -38.01 2.55 0.01
C ALA A 114 -38.55 1.58 1.06
N VAL A 115 -38.18 1.80 2.32
CA VAL A 115 -38.59 0.97 3.46
C VAL A 115 -39.34 1.83 4.51
N PRO A 116 -40.25 1.26 5.28
CA PRO A 116 -40.85 1.95 6.41
C PRO A 116 -39.78 2.42 7.40
N LYS A 117 -39.88 3.67 7.84
CA LYS A 117 -38.93 4.27 8.82
C LYS A 117 -38.86 3.46 10.12
N SER A 118 -39.94 2.76 10.47
CA SER A 118 -40.02 1.91 11.67
C SER A 118 -39.06 0.72 11.64
N LEU A 119 -38.52 0.36 10.46
CA LEU A 119 -37.52 -0.70 10.31
C LEU A 119 -36.09 -0.23 10.54
N LEU A 120 -35.88 1.10 10.60
CA LEU A 120 -34.57 1.65 10.86
C LEU A 120 -34.28 1.76 12.36
N PRO A 121 -33.03 1.71 12.78
CA PRO A 121 -32.62 2.04 14.13
C PRO A 121 -33.09 3.45 14.52
N SER A 122 -33.46 3.65 15.79
CA SER A 122 -33.87 4.95 16.29
C SER A 122 -32.78 5.99 16.08
N GLY A 123 -33.13 7.10 15.43
CA GLY A 123 -32.18 8.20 15.17
C GLY A 123 -31.38 8.07 13.89
N ALA A 124 -31.64 7.07 13.04
CA ALA A 124 -30.98 6.92 11.74
C ALA A 124 -31.18 8.15 10.86
N LYS A 125 -30.13 8.59 10.18
CA LYS A 125 -30.05 9.78 9.34
C LYS A 125 -29.51 9.43 7.96
N ALA A 126 -29.73 10.31 7.01
CA ALA A 126 -29.08 10.25 5.72
C ALA A 126 -27.54 10.24 5.88
N GLY A 127 -26.89 9.33 5.18
CA GLY A 127 -25.45 9.10 5.26
C GLY A 127 -25.02 7.99 6.24
N ASP A 128 -25.90 7.52 7.13
CA ASP A 128 -25.58 6.42 8.03
C ASP A 128 -25.40 5.12 7.24
N ILE A 129 -24.41 4.33 7.63
CA ILE A 129 -24.20 2.99 7.10
C ILE A 129 -24.78 1.99 8.09
N LEU A 130 -25.72 1.18 7.62
CA LEU A 130 -26.36 0.13 8.37
C LEU A 130 -25.77 -1.23 7.96
N GLN A 131 -25.78 -2.17 8.88
CA GLN A 131 -25.40 -3.55 8.61
C GLN A 131 -26.56 -4.45 9.02
N ASN A 132 -26.93 -5.40 8.15
CA ASN A 132 -27.91 -6.41 8.49
C ASN A 132 -27.28 -7.58 9.26
N ASP A 133 -28.10 -8.52 9.73
CA ASP A 133 -27.65 -9.70 10.48
C ASP A 133 -26.80 -10.66 9.64
N ALA A 134 -26.86 -10.56 8.31
CA ALA A 134 -26.03 -11.31 7.38
C ALA A 134 -24.66 -10.65 7.12
N GLY A 135 -24.45 -9.42 7.61
CA GLY A 135 -23.24 -8.66 7.42
C GLY A 135 -23.25 -7.73 6.21
N ASP A 136 -24.35 -7.68 5.42
CA ASP A 136 -24.46 -6.81 4.27
C ASP A 136 -24.58 -5.33 4.72
N LEU A 137 -23.88 -4.48 4.02
CA LEU A 137 -23.89 -3.04 4.27
C LEU A 137 -24.94 -2.36 3.42
N ALA A 138 -25.58 -1.35 3.97
CA ALA A 138 -26.52 -0.48 3.26
C ALA A 138 -26.37 0.96 3.76
N THR A 139 -26.52 1.92 2.87
CA THR A 139 -26.44 3.36 3.22
C THR A 139 -27.85 3.93 3.27
N VAL A 140 -28.14 4.71 4.28
CA VAL A 140 -29.37 5.50 4.35
C VAL A 140 -29.22 6.69 3.43
N GLU A 141 -29.93 6.71 2.30
CA GLU A 141 -29.88 7.84 1.35
C GLU A 141 -30.73 9.02 1.83
N GLY A 142 -31.88 8.70 2.42
CA GLY A 142 -32.78 9.73 2.96
C GLY A 142 -33.82 9.17 3.93
N VAL A 143 -34.26 10.01 4.86
CA VAL A 143 -35.28 9.68 5.84
C VAL A 143 -36.41 10.70 5.77
N GLY A 144 -37.59 10.26 5.34
CA GLY A 144 -38.82 11.05 5.35
C GLY A 144 -39.62 10.85 6.64
N ASP A 145 -40.90 11.28 6.61
CA ASP A 145 -41.79 11.20 7.76
C ASP A 145 -42.14 9.72 8.09
N SER A 146 -42.50 8.92 7.07
CA SER A 146 -42.95 7.54 7.21
C SER A 146 -42.07 6.51 6.51
N MET A 147 -41.33 6.92 5.52
CA MET A 147 -40.47 6.07 4.69
C MET A 147 -39.02 6.57 4.69
N ALA A 148 -38.09 5.66 4.47
CA ALA A 148 -36.70 5.95 4.21
C ALA A 148 -36.23 5.26 2.94
N VAL A 149 -35.25 5.83 2.27
CA VAL A 149 -34.60 5.23 1.11
C VAL A 149 -33.27 4.63 1.57
N ILE A 150 -33.11 3.34 1.31
CA ILE A 150 -31.92 2.57 1.64
C ILE A 150 -31.26 2.15 0.34
N ASP A 151 -29.98 2.41 0.25
CA ASP A 151 -29.12 2.02 -0.85
C ASP A 151 -28.28 0.79 -0.45
N TYR A 152 -28.47 -0.32 -1.11
CA TYR A 152 -27.76 -1.58 -0.89
C TYR A 152 -26.51 -1.72 -1.77
N ASN A 153 -26.11 -0.68 -2.48
CA ASN A 153 -24.80 -0.64 -3.11
C ASN A 153 -23.69 -0.61 -2.06
N HIS A 154 -22.51 -1.11 -2.46
CA HIS A 154 -21.33 -0.88 -1.62
C HIS A 154 -21.11 0.64 -1.45
N PRO A 155 -20.76 1.17 -0.27
CA PRO A 155 -20.61 2.61 -0.03
C PRO A 155 -19.61 3.33 -0.96
N LEU A 156 -18.72 2.55 -1.61
CA LEU A 156 -17.76 3.03 -2.60
C LEU A 156 -18.13 2.69 -4.06
N ALA A 157 -19.29 2.05 -4.30
CA ALA A 157 -19.77 1.80 -5.66
C ALA A 157 -19.98 3.13 -6.40
N GLY A 158 -19.63 3.16 -7.68
CA GLY A 158 -19.71 4.36 -8.50
C GLY A 158 -18.63 5.40 -8.25
N LYS A 159 -17.73 5.18 -7.27
CA LYS A 159 -16.65 6.11 -6.95
C LYS A 159 -15.32 5.63 -7.53
N PRO A 160 -14.53 6.52 -8.15
CA PRO A 160 -13.17 6.20 -8.53
C PRO A 160 -12.31 6.07 -7.27
N LEU A 161 -11.31 5.20 -7.32
CA LEU A 161 -10.37 4.99 -6.22
C LEU A 161 -8.96 5.36 -6.65
N VAL A 162 -8.19 5.87 -5.71
CA VAL A 162 -6.74 6.03 -5.83
C VAL A 162 -6.09 5.13 -4.80
N VAL A 163 -5.32 4.17 -5.28
CA VAL A 163 -4.57 3.23 -4.45
C VAL A 163 -3.08 3.59 -4.56
N GLN A 164 -2.48 4.01 -3.46
CA GLN A 164 -1.04 4.14 -3.33
C GLN A 164 -0.54 2.90 -2.61
N LEU A 165 0.42 2.22 -3.18
CA LEU A 165 0.95 0.99 -2.61
C LEU A 165 2.48 0.98 -2.63
N LYS A 166 3.03 0.21 -1.69
CA LYS A 166 4.45 -0.07 -1.55
C LYS A 166 4.63 -1.57 -1.38
N ILE A 167 5.50 -2.14 -2.18
CA ILE A 167 5.87 -3.54 -2.05
C ILE A 167 6.81 -3.70 -0.86
N LEU A 168 6.40 -4.48 0.13
CA LEU A 168 7.22 -4.76 1.32
C LEU A 168 8.05 -6.02 1.14
N LYS A 169 7.44 -7.07 0.55
CA LYS A 169 8.08 -8.39 0.40
C LYS A 169 7.53 -9.10 -0.83
N VAL A 170 8.38 -9.86 -1.48
CA VAL A 170 8.02 -10.79 -2.56
C VAL A 170 8.67 -12.14 -2.27
N GLU A 171 7.89 -13.20 -2.33
CA GLU A 171 8.34 -14.59 -2.21
C GLU A 171 7.88 -15.31 -3.48
N ASN A 172 8.83 -15.69 -4.32
CA ASN A 172 8.55 -16.41 -5.55
C ASN A 172 8.36 -17.92 -5.27
N PRO A 173 7.55 -18.62 -6.10
CA PRO A 173 7.28 -20.04 -5.95
C PRO A 173 8.53 -20.91 -6.09
#